data_ad73b20688a8b045e85865486a37acaf
#
_entry.id   ad73b20688a8b045e85865486a37acaf
#
_cell.length_a   1.000
_cell.length_b   1.000
_cell.length_c   1.000
_cell.angle_alpha   90.00
_cell.angle_beta   90.00
_cell.angle_gamma   90.00
#
_symmetry.space_group_name_H-M   'P 1'
#
loop_
_entity.id
_entity.type
_entity.pdbx_description
1 polymer ?
#
loop_
_entity_poly.entity_id
_entity_poly.type
_entity_poly.pdbx_seq_one_letter_code
_entity_poly.pdbx_strand_id
1 'polypeptide(L)'
;MSLLPIRTMLPVTIAAMTIAVASVDNVNARSKFEKGEVKAIAEEAFIYGFPMVMNYGVYYESFIDTASSQYKAPFNQLYNTARVYTPADTAVVTPNSDTPYSFIGMDLRAEPIVICNPDIEKSRYFSLQLIDMYTFNYGYMGTRTTGNAAHCALIAGPRWKGKVPKTISTVFRSETDFSLGLIRTQLFNAADIDNVKKIQAGYRALPLSQFEGRAAKARAAAVKWPKIDKELGAKDPFGYLNFLLSYAPATGPAAVEAPMRARFAKIGIA
;
A
#
# COMPACT_ATOMS: atom_id res chain seq x y z
N MET A 1 -22.38 -74.24 51.45
CA MET A 1 -23.50 -73.43 51.94
C MET A 1 -22.94 -72.00 52.12
N SER A 2 -23.18 -71.16 51.19
CA SER A 2 -22.81 -69.73 51.30
C SER A 2 -23.91 -68.92 50.64
N LEU A 3 -24.56 -68.13 51.45
CA LEU A 3 -25.71 -67.25 51.04
C LEU A 3 -25.19 -65.99 50.40
N LEU A 4 -25.70 -65.67 49.18
CA LEU A 4 -25.48 -64.42 48.48
C LEU A 4 -26.44 -63.33 49.03
N PRO A 5 -26.00 -62.10 49.19
CA PRO A 5 -26.88 -61.05 49.63
C PRO A 5 -27.62 -60.41 48.39
N ILE A 6 -28.87 -60.09 48.65
CA ILE A 6 -29.80 -59.47 47.78
C ILE A 6 -29.35 -57.97 47.51
N ARG A 7 -29.13 -57.62 46.25
CA ARG A 7 -28.93 -56.26 45.86
C ARG A 7 -30.27 -55.53 45.73
N THR A 8 -30.48 -54.55 46.59
CA THR A 8 -31.57 -53.56 46.49
C THR A 8 -31.37 -52.65 45.30
N MET A 9 -32.33 -52.66 44.38
CA MET A 9 -32.41 -51.69 43.28
C MET A 9 -32.92 -50.34 43.82
N LEU A 10 -32.12 -49.30 43.64
CA LEU A 10 -32.59 -47.89 43.79
C LEU A 10 -33.36 -47.48 42.53
N PRO A 11 -34.46 -46.73 42.67
CA PRO A 11 -35.17 -46.19 41.53
C PRO A 11 -34.39 -45.03 40.90
N VAL A 12 -34.12 -45.13 39.59
CA VAL A 12 -33.56 -44.04 38.79
C VAL A 12 -34.68 -43.06 38.51
N THR A 13 -34.61 -41.90 39.17
CA THR A 13 -35.49 -40.78 38.88
C THR A 13 -34.99 -40.08 37.60
N ILE A 14 -35.74 -40.25 36.51
CA ILE A 14 -35.47 -39.51 35.27
C ILE A 14 -35.99 -38.07 35.46
N ALA A 15 -35.04 -37.14 35.71
CA ALA A 15 -35.32 -35.72 35.66
C ALA A 15 -35.51 -35.32 34.19
N ALA A 16 -36.73 -35.02 33.81
CA ALA A 16 -37.04 -34.42 32.49
C ALA A 16 -36.46 -32.99 32.46
N MET A 17 -35.33 -32.87 31.77
CA MET A 17 -34.71 -31.57 31.50
C MET A 17 -35.47 -30.91 30.35
N THR A 18 -36.42 -30.03 30.67
CA THR A 18 -37.09 -29.14 29.69
C THR A 18 -36.04 -28.17 29.16
N ILE A 19 -35.55 -28.45 27.94
CA ILE A 19 -34.74 -27.50 27.17
C ILE A 19 -35.71 -26.38 26.74
N ALA A 20 -35.63 -25.26 27.43
CA ALA A 20 -36.22 -24.01 26.93
C ALA A 20 -35.42 -23.62 25.67
N VAL A 21 -36.03 -23.89 24.50
CA VAL A 21 -35.56 -23.30 23.24
C VAL A 21 -35.83 -21.81 23.35
N ALA A 22 -34.83 -21.05 23.81
CA ALA A 22 -34.84 -19.63 23.63
C ALA A 22 -34.80 -19.40 22.12
N SER A 23 -35.93 -19.00 21.54
CA SER A 23 -35.97 -18.40 20.21
C SER A 23 -34.96 -17.25 20.17
N VAL A 24 -33.84 -17.50 19.53
CA VAL A 24 -32.92 -16.42 19.13
C VAL A 24 -33.69 -15.62 18.11
N ASP A 25 -34.41 -14.62 18.59
CA ASP A 25 -34.89 -13.56 17.73
C ASP A 25 -33.63 -12.98 17.08
N ASN A 26 -33.44 -13.35 15.81
CA ASN A 26 -32.51 -12.67 14.92
C ASN A 26 -32.96 -11.22 14.86
N VAL A 27 -32.44 -10.42 15.79
CA VAL A 27 -32.48 -8.98 15.74
C VAL A 27 -31.65 -8.60 14.51
N ASN A 28 -32.29 -8.62 13.35
CA ASN A 28 -31.89 -7.89 12.18
C ASN A 28 -31.93 -6.41 12.57
N ALA A 29 -30.94 -5.96 13.32
CA ALA A 29 -30.61 -4.56 13.48
C ALA A 29 -30.04 -4.05 12.15
N ARG A 30 -30.83 -4.14 11.08
CA ARG A 30 -30.71 -3.22 9.96
C ARG A 30 -31.00 -1.84 10.55
N SER A 31 -29.95 -1.10 10.89
CA SER A 31 -30.07 0.32 11.12
C SER A 31 -30.84 0.86 9.92
N LYS A 32 -32.07 1.37 10.17
CA LYS A 32 -32.90 1.96 9.11
C LYS A 32 -32.24 3.29 8.75
N PHE A 33 -31.23 3.21 7.86
CA PHE A 33 -30.77 4.42 7.19
C PHE A 33 -31.90 4.93 6.31
N GLU A 34 -32.14 6.21 6.34
CA GLU A 34 -32.94 6.85 5.31
C GLU A 34 -32.23 6.65 3.95
N LYS A 35 -33.00 6.39 2.88
CA LYS A 35 -32.40 6.16 1.54
C LYS A 35 -31.42 7.24 1.10
N GLY A 36 -31.64 8.50 1.53
CA GLY A 36 -30.75 9.62 1.27
C GLY A 36 -29.41 9.55 2.03
N GLU A 37 -29.42 9.03 3.25
CA GLU A 37 -28.20 8.91 4.07
C GLU A 37 -27.21 7.88 3.50
N VAL A 38 -27.69 6.70 3.09
CA VAL A 38 -26.86 5.66 2.47
C VAL A 38 -26.20 6.19 1.20
N LYS A 39 -26.98 6.90 0.36
CA LYS A 39 -26.46 7.50 -0.87
C LYS A 39 -25.36 8.52 -0.56
N ALA A 40 -25.58 9.42 0.37
CA ALA A 40 -24.60 10.45 0.76
C ALA A 40 -23.30 9.83 1.30
N ILE A 41 -23.38 8.78 2.15
CA ILE A 41 -22.20 8.06 2.63
C ILE A 41 -21.47 7.37 1.47
N ALA A 42 -22.19 6.74 0.55
CA ALA A 42 -21.59 6.06 -0.59
C ALA A 42 -20.89 7.06 -1.54
N GLU A 43 -21.48 8.23 -1.78
CA GLU A 43 -20.86 9.29 -2.58
C GLU A 43 -19.57 9.81 -1.93
N GLU A 44 -19.59 10.05 -0.62
CA GLU A 44 -18.39 10.47 0.14
C GLU A 44 -17.31 9.39 0.10
N ALA A 45 -17.67 8.12 0.30
CA ALA A 45 -16.74 6.99 0.25
C ALA A 45 -16.16 6.79 -1.17
N PHE A 46 -16.95 7.02 -2.21
CA PHE A 46 -16.48 6.96 -3.60
C PHE A 46 -15.45 8.06 -3.88
N ILE A 47 -15.73 9.29 -3.50
CA ILE A 47 -14.80 10.43 -3.68
C ILE A 47 -13.50 10.16 -2.91
N TYR A 48 -13.59 9.69 -1.68
CA TYR A 48 -12.43 9.35 -0.86
C TYR A 48 -11.60 8.20 -1.46
N GLY A 49 -12.26 7.14 -1.94
CA GLY A 49 -11.61 5.92 -2.41
C GLY A 49 -11.16 5.97 -3.87
N PHE A 50 -11.73 6.84 -4.69
CA PHE A 50 -11.45 6.89 -6.13
C PHE A 50 -9.95 6.99 -6.46
N PRO A 51 -9.16 7.92 -5.85
CA PRO A 51 -7.73 7.98 -6.11
C PRO A 51 -6.99 6.68 -5.76
N MET A 52 -7.37 6.02 -4.66
CA MET A 52 -6.76 4.75 -4.24
C MET A 52 -7.02 3.64 -5.26
N VAL A 53 -8.25 3.49 -5.72
CA VAL A 53 -8.62 2.45 -6.69
C VAL A 53 -7.92 2.68 -8.02
N MET A 54 -7.86 3.93 -8.49
CA MET A 54 -7.12 4.28 -9.72
C MET A 54 -5.62 4.01 -9.58
N ASN A 55 -5.02 4.39 -8.44
CA ASN A 55 -3.62 4.14 -8.16
C ASN A 55 -3.31 2.64 -8.05
N TYR A 56 -4.24 1.86 -7.50
CA TYR A 56 -4.10 0.41 -7.45
C TYR A 56 -3.97 -0.21 -8.86
N GLY A 57 -4.68 0.29 -9.84
CA GLY A 57 -4.49 -0.10 -11.24
C GLY A 57 -3.03 0.09 -11.70
N VAL A 58 -2.43 1.24 -11.37
CA VAL A 58 -1.01 1.51 -11.67
C VAL A 58 -0.07 0.53 -10.96
N TYR A 59 -0.31 0.25 -9.67
CA TYR A 59 0.48 -0.77 -8.93
C TYR A 59 0.34 -2.15 -9.55
N TYR A 60 -0.89 -2.54 -9.89
CA TYR A 60 -1.18 -3.85 -10.44
C TYR A 60 -0.43 -4.08 -11.76
N GLU A 61 -0.57 -3.17 -12.70
CA GLU A 61 0.10 -3.26 -14.01
C GLU A 61 1.62 -3.15 -13.89
N SER A 62 2.14 -2.35 -12.95
CA SER A 62 3.57 -2.03 -12.90
C SER A 62 4.39 -2.97 -12.01
N PHE A 63 3.81 -3.56 -10.96
CA PHE A 63 4.55 -4.29 -9.93
C PHE A 63 3.96 -5.66 -9.55
N ILE A 64 2.77 -6.00 -10.03
CA ILE A 64 2.06 -7.21 -9.63
C ILE A 64 1.84 -8.15 -10.81
N ASP A 65 1.20 -7.69 -11.88
CA ASP A 65 0.93 -8.49 -13.07
C ASP A 65 2.17 -8.59 -13.98
N THR A 66 2.90 -9.68 -13.83
CA THR A 66 4.11 -9.93 -14.63
C THR A 66 3.82 -10.14 -16.13
N ALA A 67 2.56 -10.34 -16.53
CA ALA A 67 2.14 -10.44 -17.92
C ALA A 67 1.79 -9.07 -18.52
N SER A 68 1.68 -8.02 -17.71
CA SER A 68 1.40 -6.66 -18.17
C SER A 68 2.53 -6.11 -19.04
N SER A 69 2.20 -5.47 -20.16
CA SER A 69 3.16 -4.72 -20.96
C SER A 69 3.78 -3.52 -20.22
N GLN A 70 3.14 -3.10 -19.11
CA GLN A 70 3.61 -2.03 -18.24
C GLN A 70 4.43 -2.53 -17.05
N TYR A 71 4.63 -3.85 -16.91
CA TYR A 71 5.38 -4.39 -15.79
C TYR A 71 6.80 -3.83 -15.73
N LYS A 72 7.22 -3.42 -14.54
CA LYS A 72 8.53 -2.81 -14.28
C LYS A 72 9.43 -3.78 -13.49
N ALA A 73 9.07 -4.06 -12.24
CA ALA A 73 9.83 -4.90 -11.34
C ALA A 73 8.93 -5.40 -10.19
N PRO A 74 9.34 -6.43 -9.43
CA PRO A 74 8.71 -6.74 -8.15
C PRO A 74 8.84 -5.57 -7.16
N PHE A 75 7.98 -5.55 -6.14
CA PHE A 75 8.11 -4.58 -5.03
C PHE A 75 9.54 -4.56 -4.46
N ASN A 76 9.96 -3.39 -4.01
CA ASN A 76 11.26 -3.11 -3.42
C ASN A 76 12.47 -3.27 -4.37
N GLN A 77 12.21 -3.32 -5.68
CA GLN A 77 13.25 -3.31 -6.69
C GLN A 77 13.11 -2.12 -7.62
N LEU A 78 14.25 -1.48 -7.92
CA LEU A 78 14.31 -0.36 -8.86
C LEU A 78 14.23 -0.88 -10.32
N TYR A 79 13.46 -0.17 -11.11
CA TYR A 79 13.41 -0.33 -12.55
C TYR A 79 13.82 0.96 -13.26
N ASN A 80 14.84 0.93 -14.10
CA ASN A 80 15.35 2.10 -14.81
C ASN A 80 14.92 2.09 -16.27
N THR A 81 14.44 3.23 -16.76
CA THR A 81 14.10 3.45 -18.17
C THR A 81 14.94 4.60 -18.71
N ALA A 82 16.04 4.29 -19.43
CA ALA A 82 16.93 5.30 -19.99
C ALA A 82 16.45 5.71 -21.41
N ARG A 83 15.20 6.19 -21.49
CA ARG A 83 14.62 6.78 -22.71
C ARG A 83 13.61 7.84 -22.32
N VAL A 84 13.33 8.72 -23.23
CA VAL A 84 12.19 9.64 -23.13
C VAL A 84 10.92 8.97 -23.64
N TYR A 85 9.77 9.44 -23.15
CA TYR A 85 8.49 9.01 -23.67
C TYR A 85 8.16 9.76 -24.97
N THR A 86 7.38 9.12 -25.81
CA THR A 86 6.93 9.63 -27.10
C THR A 86 5.41 9.53 -27.19
N PRO A 87 4.75 10.13 -28.17
CA PRO A 87 3.30 9.99 -28.37
C PRO A 87 2.81 8.54 -28.52
N ALA A 88 3.69 7.57 -28.80
CA ALA A 88 3.35 6.15 -28.83
C ALA A 88 3.17 5.54 -27.41
N ASP A 89 3.63 6.20 -26.36
CA ASP A 89 3.49 5.78 -24.98
C ASP A 89 2.13 6.23 -24.42
N THR A 90 1.12 5.41 -24.57
CA THR A 90 -0.29 5.74 -24.22
C THR A 90 -0.75 5.26 -22.87
N ALA A 91 0.09 4.52 -22.11
CA ALA A 91 -0.27 3.99 -20.80
C ALA A 91 -0.50 5.09 -19.74
N VAL A 92 0.20 6.20 -19.86
CA VAL A 92 0.06 7.40 -19.02
C VAL A 92 -0.32 8.56 -19.92
N VAL A 93 -1.28 9.40 -19.47
CA VAL A 93 -1.87 10.45 -20.30
C VAL A 93 -0.83 11.47 -20.78
N THR A 94 0.10 11.87 -19.90
CA THR A 94 1.10 12.92 -20.21
C THR A 94 2.45 12.62 -19.58
N PRO A 95 3.14 11.52 -20.01
CA PRO A 95 4.50 11.31 -19.55
C PRO A 95 5.40 12.40 -20.11
N ASN A 96 6.40 12.85 -19.33
CA ASN A 96 7.33 13.86 -19.83
C ASN A 96 8.35 13.28 -20.82
N SER A 97 8.96 14.15 -21.64
CA SER A 97 9.92 13.78 -22.67
C SER A 97 11.35 14.26 -22.43
N ASP A 98 11.67 14.77 -21.24
CA ASP A 98 12.97 15.39 -20.92
C ASP A 98 13.67 14.79 -19.70
N THR A 99 12.98 13.97 -18.92
CA THR A 99 13.54 13.31 -17.73
C THR A 99 13.23 11.83 -17.74
N PRO A 100 14.12 10.97 -18.23
CA PRO A 100 14.01 9.51 -18.08
C PRO A 100 13.70 9.09 -16.65
N TYR A 101 12.87 8.06 -16.51
CA TYR A 101 12.33 7.63 -15.22
C TYR A 101 13.07 6.43 -14.63
N SER A 102 13.11 6.39 -13.31
CA SER A 102 13.25 5.14 -12.55
C SER A 102 12.06 4.95 -11.65
N PHE A 103 11.61 3.72 -11.48
CA PHE A 103 10.39 3.36 -10.74
C PHE A 103 10.72 2.41 -9.60
N ILE A 104 10.02 2.53 -8.50
CA ILE A 104 10.00 1.54 -7.44
C ILE A 104 8.63 1.47 -6.79
N GLY A 105 8.00 0.29 -6.80
CA GLY A 105 6.90 -0.02 -5.90
C GLY A 105 7.48 -0.48 -4.56
N MET A 106 7.03 0.07 -3.46
CA MET A 106 7.53 -0.26 -2.13
C MET A 106 6.46 -0.98 -1.32
N ASP A 107 6.82 -2.15 -0.77
CA ASP A 107 6.09 -2.83 0.30
C ASP A 107 6.82 -2.52 1.63
N LEU A 108 6.21 -1.67 2.44
CA LEU A 108 6.78 -1.14 3.67
C LEU A 108 6.32 -1.91 4.92
N ARG A 109 5.60 -3.03 4.75
CA ARG A 109 5.00 -3.78 5.86
C ARG A 109 6.02 -4.49 6.73
N ALA A 110 7.07 -5.06 6.13
CA ALA A 110 8.11 -5.80 6.86
C ALA A 110 9.10 -4.88 7.53
N GLU A 111 9.61 -3.91 6.79
CA GLU A 111 10.58 -2.91 7.23
C GLU A 111 10.65 -1.73 6.25
N PRO A 112 11.24 -0.60 6.66
CA PRO A 112 11.51 0.53 5.77
C PRO A 112 12.43 0.16 4.60
N ILE A 113 12.31 0.94 3.53
CA ILE A 113 13.24 0.92 2.40
C ILE A 113 14.13 2.16 2.49
N VAL A 114 15.42 1.98 2.30
CA VAL A 114 16.39 3.08 2.16
C VAL A 114 16.67 3.28 0.68
N ILE A 115 16.37 4.48 0.19
CA ILE A 115 16.66 4.89 -1.20
C ILE A 115 17.82 5.86 -1.18
N CYS A 116 18.83 5.59 -2.01
CA CYS A 116 20.00 6.43 -2.16
C CYS A 116 20.19 6.89 -3.61
N ASN A 117 20.59 8.15 -3.80
CA ASN A 117 21.13 8.65 -5.06
C ASN A 117 22.66 8.65 -5.01
N PRO A 118 23.36 8.48 -6.16
CA PRO A 118 24.79 8.76 -6.29
C PRO A 118 25.04 10.28 -6.28
N ASP A 119 26.32 10.69 -6.32
CA ASP A 119 26.67 12.06 -6.68
C ASP A 119 26.19 12.35 -8.11
N ILE A 120 25.46 13.45 -8.28
CA ILE A 120 24.92 13.94 -9.54
C ILE A 120 25.47 15.36 -9.76
N GLU A 121 25.87 15.67 -10.98
CA GLU A 121 26.38 17.00 -11.28
C GLU A 121 25.38 18.12 -10.92
N LYS A 122 25.86 19.22 -10.36
CA LYS A 122 25.01 20.32 -9.82
C LYS A 122 24.09 20.96 -10.87
N SER A 123 24.46 20.88 -12.15
CA SER A 123 23.69 21.43 -13.26
C SER A 123 22.52 20.53 -13.70
N ARG A 124 22.50 19.26 -13.27
CA ARG A 124 21.47 18.30 -13.66
C ARG A 124 20.33 18.26 -12.65
N TYR A 125 19.13 18.44 -13.12
CA TYR A 125 17.95 18.20 -12.31
C TYR A 125 17.73 16.71 -12.11
N PHE A 126 17.43 16.33 -10.86
CA PHE A 126 16.83 15.06 -10.54
C PHE A 126 15.83 15.22 -9.39
N SER A 127 14.89 14.29 -9.29
CA SER A 127 13.97 14.21 -8.16
C SER A 127 13.49 12.79 -7.95
N LEU A 128 13.39 12.36 -6.69
CA LEU A 128 12.56 11.26 -6.23
C LEU A 128 11.27 11.88 -5.69
N GLN A 129 10.15 11.48 -6.26
CA GLN A 129 8.79 11.79 -5.78
C GLN A 129 8.26 10.55 -5.07
N LEU A 130 7.77 10.70 -3.85
CA LEU A 130 7.17 9.65 -3.04
C LEU A 130 5.66 9.84 -2.99
N ILE A 131 4.93 8.79 -3.36
CA ILE A 131 3.47 8.81 -3.55
C ILE A 131 2.89 7.67 -2.74
N ASP A 132 1.91 7.94 -1.87
CA ASP A 132 1.19 6.90 -1.12
C ASP A 132 0.03 6.29 -1.93
N MET A 133 -0.73 5.38 -1.31
CA MET A 133 -1.86 4.75 -2.00
C MET A 133 -3.01 5.73 -2.28
N TYR A 134 -3.13 6.84 -1.53
CA TYR A 134 -4.12 7.89 -1.78
C TYR A 134 -3.74 8.81 -2.95
N THR A 135 -2.59 8.58 -3.62
CA THR A 135 -1.97 9.48 -4.61
C THR A 135 -1.41 10.77 -4.00
N PHE A 136 -1.30 10.85 -2.68
CA PHE A 136 -0.71 12.00 -2.01
C PHE A 136 0.82 11.97 -2.12
N ASN A 137 1.41 13.12 -2.49
CA ASN A 137 2.86 13.28 -2.55
C ASN A 137 3.38 13.62 -1.16
N TYR A 138 3.88 12.63 -0.42
CA TYR A 138 4.30 12.82 0.97
C TYR A 138 5.78 13.16 1.15
N GLY A 139 6.57 13.17 0.06
CA GLY A 139 7.97 13.53 0.15
C GLY A 139 8.67 13.66 -1.18
N TYR A 140 9.75 14.44 -1.16
CA TYR A 140 10.64 14.63 -2.30
C TYR A 140 12.10 14.64 -1.85
N MET A 141 12.96 13.96 -2.62
CA MET A 141 14.41 14.04 -2.53
C MET A 141 14.95 14.49 -3.89
N GLY A 142 15.97 15.33 -3.92
CA GLY A 142 16.54 15.75 -5.19
C GLY A 142 17.07 17.18 -5.18
N THR A 143 17.34 17.71 -6.35
CA THR A 143 18.00 19.00 -6.58
C THR A 143 17.40 20.16 -5.79
N ARG A 144 16.07 20.17 -5.62
CA ARG A 144 15.35 21.28 -4.95
C ARG A 144 15.12 21.05 -3.45
N THR A 145 15.55 19.93 -2.91
CA THR A 145 15.33 19.56 -1.50
C THR A 145 16.63 19.15 -0.81
N THR A 146 17.19 18.00 -1.14
CA THR A 146 18.40 17.43 -0.51
C THR A 146 19.69 17.78 -1.25
N GLY A 147 19.60 18.41 -2.43
CA GLY A 147 20.74 18.70 -3.28
C GLY A 147 21.19 17.50 -4.12
N ASN A 148 22.32 17.66 -4.83
CA ASN A 148 22.82 16.70 -5.82
C ASN A 148 23.92 15.78 -5.29
N ALA A 149 24.45 16.00 -4.09
CA ALA A 149 25.42 15.10 -3.48
C ALA A 149 24.81 13.74 -3.16
N ALA A 150 25.64 12.71 -3.08
CA ALA A 150 25.19 11.37 -2.67
C ALA A 150 24.42 11.45 -1.35
N HIS A 151 23.21 10.92 -1.34
CA HIS A 151 22.31 11.03 -0.21
C HIS A 151 21.44 9.80 -0.09
N CYS A 152 21.07 9.43 1.15
CA CYS A 152 20.16 8.33 1.43
C CYS A 152 18.99 8.83 2.30
N ALA A 153 17.78 8.43 1.95
CA ALA A 153 16.59 8.66 2.73
C ALA A 153 15.94 7.33 3.14
N LEU A 154 15.38 7.30 4.35
CA LEU A 154 14.59 6.18 4.86
C LEU A 154 13.12 6.43 4.61
N ILE A 155 12.47 5.48 3.94
CA ILE A 155 11.03 5.50 3.67
C ILE A 155 10.37 4.46 4.56
N ALA A 156 9.59 4.93 5.55
CA ALA A 156 8.94 4.10 6.55
C ALA A 156 7.44 4.01 6.30
N GLY A 157 6.86 2.82 6.48
CA GLY A 157 5.42 2.63 6.49
C GLY A 157 4.77 3.10 7.81
N PRO A 158 3.43 3.16 7.86
CA PRO A 158 2.69 3.72 8.98
C PRO A 158 2.86 2.93 10.27
N ARG A 159 3.11 1.64 10.18
CA ARG A 159 3.22 0.73 11.33
C ARG A 159 4.64 0.63 11.88
N TRP A 160 5.65 1.22 11.20
CA TRP A 160 7.02 1.11 11.65
C TRP A 160 7.31 2.02 12.87
N LYS A 161 7.84 1.41 13.94
CA LYS A 161 8.20 2.07 15.22
C LYS A 161 9.69 1.94 15.57
N GLY A 162 10.52 1.49 14.59
CA GLY A 162 11.96 1.30 14.81
C GLY A 162 12.74 2.60 14.94
N LYS A 163 14.03 2.47 15.26
CA LYS A 163 14.95 3.60 15.34
C LYS A 163 15.55 3.91 13.97
N VAL A 164 15.68 5.19 13.65
CA VAL A 164 16.38 5.64 12.46
C VAL A 164 17.89 5.48 12.67
N PRO A 165 18.63 4.88 11.72
CA PRO A 165 20.10 4.82 11.80
C PRO A 165 20.70 6.23 11.86
N LYS A 166 21.76 6.39 12.64
CA LYS A 166 22.47 7.69 12.78
C LYS A 166 23.05 8.21 11.46
N THR A 167 23.29 7.32 10.51
CA THR A 167 23.80 7.63 9.15
C THR A 167 22.74 8.17 8.21
N ILE A 168 21.47 8.18 8.60
CA ILE A 168 20.36 8.67 7.79
C ILE A 168 19.78 9.93 8.46
N SER A 169 19.84 11.04 7.75
CA SER A 169 19.32 12.34 8.21
C SER A 169 17.92 12.65 7.66
N THR A 170 17.52 12.00 6.57
CA THR A 170 16.24 12.25 5.89
C THR A 170 15.32 11.05 6.06
N VAL A 171 14.12 11.30 6.59
CA VAL A 171 13.11 10.25 6.83
C VAL A 171 11.77 10.72 6.28
N PHE A 172 11.16 9.90 5.45
CA PHE A 172 9.80 10.07 4.97
C PHE A 172 8.91 8.98 5.57
N ARG A 173 7.68 9.34 5.92
CA ARG A 173 6.69 8.41 6.44
C ARG A 173 5.49 8.37 5.52
N SER A 174 5.27 7.20 4.92
CA SER A 174 4.04 6.92 4.19
C SER A 174 2.90 6.68 5.18
N GLU A 175 1.72 7.18 4.87
CA GLU A 175 0.49 6.87 5.60
C GLU A 175 -0.06 5.49 5.22
N THR A 176 0.47 4.88 4.16
CA THR A 176 0.04 3.59 3.66
C THR A 176 1.17 2.57 3.62
N ASP A 177 0.84 1.28 3.71
CA ASP A 177 1.80 0.18 3.70
C ASP A 177 2.51 0.00 2.37
N PHE A 178 1.88 0.40 1.28
CA PHE A 178 2.45 0.42 -0.06
C PHE A 178 2.66 1.85 -0.51
N SER A 179 3.72 2.08 -1.27
CA SER A 179 4.10 3.39 -1.76
C SER A 179 4.79 3.27 -3.11
N LEU A 180 4.74 4.33 -3.90
CA LEU A 180 5.43 4.46 -5.19
C LEU A 180 6.54 5.49 -5.05
N GLY A 181 7.74 5.15 -5.52
CA GLY A 181 8.82 6.09 -5.78
C GLY A 181 8.99 6.30 -7.29
N LEU A 182 8.98 7.54 -7.71
CA LEU A 182 9.20 7.94 -9.09
C LEU A 182 10.40 8.86 -9.16
N ILE A 183 11.50 8.39 -9.78
CA ILE A 183 12.72 9.17 -9.93
C ILE A 183 12.76 9.74 -11.34
N ARG A 184 13.06 11.02 -11.46
CA ARG A 184 13.31 11.73 -12.71
C ARG A 184 14.76 12.13 -12.77
N THR A 185 15.45 11.82 -13.87
CA THR A 185 16.82 12.22 -14.12
C THR A 185 16.85 13.00 -15.41
N GLN A 186 17.25 14.27 -15.37
CA GLN A 186 17.26 15.14 -16.56
C GLN A 186 18.16 14.57 -17.65
N LEU A 187 17.66 14.60 -18.87
CA LEU A 187 18.41 14.35 -20.11
C LEU A 187 18.64 15.69 -20.81
N PHE A 188 19.89 16.12 -20.94
CA PHE A 188 20.19 17.41 -21.56
C PHE A 188 19.94 17.39 -23.08
N ASN A 189 20.27 16.27 -23.73
CA ASN A 189 20.06 16.03 -25.15
C ASN A 189 20.26 14.55 -25.46
N ALA A 190 20.02 14.12 -26.68
CA ALA A 190 20.12 12.70 -27.06
C ALA A 190 21.52 12.07 -26.83
N ALA A 191 22.60 12.86 -26.98
CA ALA A 191 23.97 12.35 -26.76
C ALA A 191 24.30 12.13 -25.27
N ASP A 192 23.50 12.69 -24.36
CA ASP A 192 23.69 12.59 -22.91
C ASP A 192 23.11 11.30 -22.31
N ILE A 193 22.49 10.44 -23.10
CA ILE A 193 21.75 9.27 -22.61
C ILE A 193 22.62 8.29 -21.77
N ASP A 194 23.90 8.17 -22.09
CA ASP A 194 24.79 7.26 -21.36
C ASP A 194 25.17 7.82 -19.97
N ASN A 195 25.20 9.14 -19.80
CA ASN A 195 25.32 9.75 -18.48
C ASN A 195 24.07 9.47 -17.63
N VAL A 196 22.88 9.57 -18.22
CA VAL A 196 21.63 9.21 -17.53
C VAL A 196 21.65 7.74 -17.11
N LYS A 197 22.03 6.80 -17.99
CA LYS A 197 22.17 5.38 -17.66
C LYS A 197 23.12 5.16 -16.47
N LYS A 198 24.26 5.85 -16.48
CA LYS A 198 25.26 5.78 -15.40
C LYS A 198 24.68 6.26 -14.06
N ILE A 199 23.97 7.38 -14.07
CA ILE A 199 23.29 7.91 -12.88
C ILE A 199 22.22 6.94 -12.39
N GLN A 200 21.35 6.45 -13.29
CA GLN A 200 20.30 5.49 -12.96
C GLN A 200 20.86 4.20 -12.36
N ALA A 201 22.00 3.70 -12.87
CA ALA A 201 22.69 2.53 -12.32
C ALA A 201 23.25 2.79 -10.91
N GLY A 202 23.44 4.05 -10.52
CA GLY A 202 23.90 4.47 -9.21
C GLY A 202 22.77 4.59 -8.17
N TYR A 203 21.50 4.62 -8.57
CA TYR A 203 20.40 4.59 -7.61
C TYR A 203 20.33 3.24 -6.90
N ARG A 204 20.08 3.27 -5.61
CA ARG A 204 19.96 2.06 -4.78
C ARG A 204 18.69 2.11 -3.96
N ALA A 205 18.03 0.97 -3.84
CA ALA A 205 16.92 0.76 -2.93
C ALA A 205 17.17 -0.52 -2.14
N LEU A 206 17.26 -0.42 -0.83
CA LEU A 206 17.62 -1.52 0.05
C LEU A 206 16.66 -1.60 1.22
N PRO A 207 16.20 -2.80 1.65
CA PRO A 207 15.60 -2.96 2.96
C PRO A 207 16.52 -2.43 4.05
N LEU A 208 15.96 -1.83 5.10
CA LEU A 208 16.73 -1.23 6.18
C LEU A 208 17.73 -2.21 6.81
N SER A 209 17.33 -3.46 7.02
CA SER A 209 18.23 -4.50 7.54
C SER A 209 19.45 -4.70 6.66
N GLN A 210 19.27 -4.75 5.35
CA GLN A 210 20.36 -4.90 4.38
C GLN A 210 21.26 -3.63 4.34
N PHE A 211 20.66 -2.45 4.43
CA PHE A 211 21.41 -1.19 4.51
C PHE A 211 22.34 -1.15 5.74
N GLU A 212 21.91 -1.70 6.86
CA GLU A 212 22.68 -1.79 8.10
C GLU A 212 23.59 -3.03 8.17
N GLY A 213 23.71 -3.84 7.11
CA GLY A 213 24.50 -5.07 7.11
C GLY A 213 23.98 -6.15 8.06
N ARG A 214 22.69 -6.10 8.39
CA ARG A 214 22.03 -7.07 9.28
C ARG A 214 21.34 -8.17 8.47
N ALA A 215 20.99 -9.27 9.13
CA ALA A 215 20.18 -10.32 8.53
C ALA A 215 18.84 -9.77 8.05
N ALA A 216 18.42 -10.22 6.86
CA ALA A 216 17.15 -9.82 6.27
C ALA A 216 15.99 -10.18 7.21
N LYS A 217 15.04 -9.27 7.34
CA LYS A 217 13.78 -9.57 8.05
C LYS A 217 12.94 -10.56 7.25
N ALA A 218 12.10 -11.30 7.97
CA ALA A 218 11.08 -12.11 7.33
C ALA A 218 10.18 -11.23 6.45
N ARG A 219 9.87 -11.71 5.26
CA ARG A 219 8.95 -11.00 4.35
C ARG A 219 7.58 -10.90 4.99
N ALA A 220 6.88 -9.82 4.72
CA ALA A 220 5.48 -9.72 5.07
C ALA A 220 4.66 -10.83 4.39
N ALA A 221 3.52 -11.19 4.97
CA ALA A 221 2.62 -12.19 4.39
C ALA A 221 2.26 -11.84 2.94
N ALA A 222 2.18 -12.86 2.10
CA ALA A 222 1.79 -12.68 0.71
C ALA A 222 0.40 -12.05 0.62
N VAL A 223 0.22 -11.13 -0.30
CA VAL A 223 -1.06 -10.50 -0.60
C VAL A 223 -1.72 -11.22 -1.76
N LYS A 224 -2.99 -11.56 -1.59
CA LYS A 224 -3.83 -12.04 -2.70
C LYS A 224 -4.37 -10.82 -3.44
N TRP A 225 -3.63 -10.36 -4.43
CA TRP A 225 -3.98 -9.17 -5.20
C TRP A 225 -5.20 -9.42 -6.08
N PRO A 226 -6.34 -8.72 -5.89
CA PRO A 226 -7.45 -8.76 -6.83
C PRO A 226 -7.01 -8.23 -8.19
N LYS A 227 -7.36 -8.94 -9.26
CA LYS A 227 -7.12 -8.42 -10.62
C LYS A 227 -7.94 -7.14 -10.81
N ILE A 228 -7.33 -6.13 -11.40
CA ILE A 228 -7.98 -4.86 -11.72
C ILE A 228 -7.61 -4.41 -13.14
N ASP A 229 -8.57 -3.79 -13.79
CA ASP A 229 -8.44 -2.95 -14.96
C ASP A 229 -9.46 -1.80 -14.86
N LYS A 230 -9.55 -0.95 -15.86
CA LYS A 230 -10.46 0.20 -15.83
C LYS A 230 -11.94 -0.19 -15.70
N GLU A 231 -12.34 -1.28 -16.35
CA GLU A 231 -13.71 -1.78 -16.33
C GLU A 231 -14.04 -2.38 -14.96
N LEU A 232 -13.18 -3.26 -14.44
CA LEU A 232 -13.36 -3.89 -13.14
C LEU A 232 -13.35 -2.85 -12.01
N GLY A 233 -12.44 -1.87 -12.05
CA GLY A 233 -12.38 -0.79 -11.06
C GLY A 233 -13.65 0.07 -11.06
N ALA A 234 -14.24 0.35 -12.22
CA ALA A 234 -15.50 1.08 -12.33
C ALA A 234 -16.72 0.25 -11.86
N LYS A 235 -16.68 -1.08 -12.06
CA LYS A 235 -17.77 -1.99 -11.72
C LYS A 235 -17.89 -2.25 -10.22
N ASP A 236 -16.78 -2.36 -9.50
CA ASP A 236 -16.75 -2.65 -8.05
C ASP A 236 -15.77 -1.73 -7.29
N PRO A 237 -15.95 -0.40 -7.31
CA PRO A 237 -15.04 0.52 -6.65
C PRO A 237 -14.98 0.29 -5.13
N PHE A 238 -16.07 -0.13 -4.51
CA PHE A 238 -16.13 -0.34 -3.06
C PHE A 238 -15.48 -1.65 -2.62
N GLY A 239 -15.55 -2.72 -3.40
CA GLY A 239 -14.82 -3.95 -3.14
C GLY A 239 -13.31 -3.73 -3.19
N TYR A 240 -12.82 -2.98 -4.20
CA TYR A 240 -11.41 -2.59 -4.25
C TYR A 240 -11.04 -1.65 -3.10
N LEU A 241 -11.88 -0.68 -2.77
CA LEU A 241 -11.62 0.22 -1.63
C LEU A 241 -11.49 -0.57 -0.32
N ASN A 242 -12.41 -1.49 -0.02
CA ASN A 242 -12.33 -2.36 1.17
C ASN A 242 -11.02 -3.15 1.22
N PHE A 243 -10.60 -3.72 0.09
CA PHE A 243 -9.30 -4.40 0.02
C PHE A 243 -8.15 -3.45 0.36
N LEU A 244 -8.14 -2.26 -0.22
CA LEU A 244 -7.05 -1.27 -0.08
C LEU A 244 -6.99 -0.65 1.32
N LEU A 245 -8.12 -0.44 1.99
CA LEU A 245 -8.19 0.09 3.35
C LEU A 245 -7.46 -0.80 4.36
N SER A 246 -7.33 -2.11 4.09
CA SER A 246 -6.53 -3.03 4.93
C SER A 246 -5.05 -2.64 5.00
N TYR A 247 -4.55 -1.90 4.00
CA TYR A 247 -3.16 -1.45 3.87
C TYR A 247 -2.98 0.06 4.07
N ALA A 248 -4.05 0.75 4.41
CA ALA A 248 -4.08 2.18 4.62
C ALA A 248 -4.75 2.49 5.95
N PRO A 249 -4.05 2.36 7.10
CA PRO A 249 -4.62 2.70 8.39
C PRO A 249 -5.03 4.18 8.44
N ALA A 250 -6.04 4.51 9.24
CA ALA A 250 -6.44 5.89 9.45
C ALA A 250 -5.35 6.63 10.24
N THR A 251 -4.46 7.31 9.55
CA THR A 251 -3.31 8.04 10.13
C THR A 251 -3.47 9.57 10.02
N GLY A 252 -4.44 10.01 9.23
CA GLY A 252 -4.80 11.42 9.08
C GLY A 252 -5.35 12.05 10.36
N PRO A 253 -5.78 13.31 10.33
CA PRO A 253 -6.31 13.98 11.51
C PRO A 253 -7.43 13.17 12.15
N ALA A 254 -7.22 12.72 13.39
CA ALA A 254 -8.14 11.82 14.09
C ALA A 254 -9.56 12.42 14.22
N ALA A 255 -9.67 13.74 14.22
CA ALA A 255 -10.95 14.43 14.26
C ALA A 255 -11.75 14.36 12.96
N VAL A 256 -11.11 14.00 11.84
CA VAL A 256 -11.73 13.99 10.49
C VAL A 256 -11.79 12.58 9.92
N GLU A 257 -10.65 11.91 9.76
CA GLU A 257 -10.58 10.65 9.04
C GLU A 257 -11.25 9.48 9.79
N ALA A 258 -11.01 9.35 11.08
CA ALA A 258 -11.60 8.24 11.85
C ALA A 258 -13.14 8.31 11.88
N PRO A 259 -13.79 9.47 12.15
CA PRO A 259 -15.26 9.60 12.07
C PRO A 259 -15.80 9.35 10.67
N MET A 260 -15.10 9.81 9.62
CA MET A 260 -15.48 9.58 8.23
C MET A 260 -15.48 8.09 7.90
N ARG A 261 -14.41 7.36 8.21
CA ARG A 261 -14.33 5.90 7.99
C ARG A 261 -15.35 5.13 8.83
N ALA A 262 -15.64 5.59 10.06
CA ALA A 262 -16.71 5.02 10.88
C ALA A 262 -18.10 5.18 10.23
N ARG A 263 -18.33 6.26 9.47
CA ARG A 263 -19.56 6.38 8.66
C ARG A 263 -19.57 5.40 7.51
N PHE A 264 -18.46 5.25 6.79
CA PHE A 264 -18.32 4.28 5.69
C PHE A 264 -18.57 2.84 6.17
N ALA A 265 -18.04 2.49 7.33
CA ALA A 265 -18.23 1.16 7.94
C ALA A 265 -19.70 0.82 8.17
N LYS A 266 -20.57 1.82 8.43
CA LYS A 266 -22.02 1.60 8.60
C LYS A 266 -22.69 1.02 7.34
N ILE A 267 -22.15 1.25 6.16
CA ILE A 267 -22.65 0.72 4.90
C ILE A 267 -21.76 -0.40 4.32
N GLY A 268 -20.82 -0.95 5.15
CA GLY A 268 -19.98 -2.08 4.77
C GLY A 268 -18.69 -1.71 4.06
N ILE A 269 -18.24 -0.46 4.15
CA ILE A 269 -16.95 0.01 3.59
C ILE A 269 -15.99 0.27 4.76
N ALA A 270 -15.01 -0.68 4.99
CA ALA A 270 -14.09 -0.64 6.13
C ALA A 270 -12.74 -1.32 5.85
#